data_7d1a9e29b6480ee6eb0e0156e3d81950
#
_entry.id   7d1a9e29b6480ee6eb0e0156e3d81950
#
_cell.length_a   1.000
_cell.length_b   1.000
_cell.length_c   1.000
_cell.angle_alpha   90.00
_cell.angle_beta   90.00
_cell.angle_gamma   90.00
#
_symmetry.space_group_name_H-M   'P 1'
#
loop_
_entity.id
_entity.type
_entity.pdbx_description
1 polymer ?
#
loop_
_entity_poly.entity_id
_entity_poly.type
_entity_poly.pdbx_seq_one_letter_code
_entity_poly.pdbx_strand_id
1 'polypeptide(L)'
;MSVANQPTHNAKDPISGVPGGTTYLVHEICDNNDKVIGYEIIPLKVVESSADDQLSYNLNGAPGSIDPTADKTGSEVIVTSEVPDWEGHEFLGWSTSEDSAFADYTAGDHYTLTAGDDILFAIWKAKTPQYTIEKSVANEGSGEGGTFKTGETINYKITVTNTGGVAYLDPIILGDSLVDLGGPGVTVESNLSGAADFSNATLQGLLVGETVTVSYSYTVKATDNDITNAVTANGEKKAEVTTEVEDAPALTAVKKLVNEGTGDSGMSSNPLRYQQSAESGTASQRAWYPG
;
A
#
# COMPACT_ATOMS: atom_id res chain seq x y z
N MET A 1 43.20 68.25 34.39
CA MET A 1 43.84 67.25 33.53
C MET A 1 42.69 66.58 32.76
N SER A 2 42.53 66.92 31.49
CA SER A 2 41.54 66.29 30.65
C SER A 2 42.23 65.10 29.93
N VAL A 3 41.89 63.92 30.30
CA VAL A 3 42.33 62.77 29.56
C VAL A 3 41.39 62.59 28.38
N ALA A 4 41.87 62.99 27.20
CA ALA A 4 41.16 62.71 25.97
C ALA A 4 41.30 61.20 25.67
N ASN A 5 40.33 60.43 26.11
CA ASN A 5 40.23 58.99 25.81
C ASN A 5 39.58 58.86 24.43
N GLN A 6 40.38 58.61 23.42
CA GLN A 6 39.92 58.08 22.15
C GLN A 6 40.57 56.69 21.96
N PRO A 7 39.86 55.63 22.09
CA PRO A 7 40.41 54.35 21.68
C PRO A 7 40.50 54.30 20.15
N THR A 8 41.69 54.30 19.61
CA THR A 8 41.98 54.15 18.18
C THR A 8 42.01 52.68 17.74
N HIS A 9 41.35 51.83 18.46
CA HIS A 9 41.19 50.44 18.01
C HIS A 9 39.73 50.20 17.55
N ASN A 10 39.55 50.03 16.25
CA ASN A 10 38.36 49.42 15.70
C ASN A 10 38.34 47.94 16.14
N ALA A 11 37.56 47.65 17.16
CA ALA A 11 37.21 46.28 17.50
C ALA A 11 36.31 45.73 16.38
N LYS A 12 36.88 45.38 15.25
CA LYS A 12 36.19 44.77 14.12
C LYS A 12 36.56 43.32 13.86
N ASP A 13 37.55 42.80 14.58
CA ASP A 13 37.84 41.35 14.46
C ASP A 13 37.14 40.61 15.60
N PRO A 14 36.16 39.77 15.28
CA PRO A 14 35.62 38.87 16.30
C PRO A 14 36.73 38.00 16.80
N ILE A 15 36.93 37.95 18.12
CA ILE A 15 37.83 37.02 18.80
C ILE A 15 37.19 35.62 18.81
N SER A 16 36.68 35.21 17.66
CA SER A 16 36.12 33.87 17.47
C SER A 16 37.23 32.90 17.01
N GLY A 17 37.41 31.80 17.70
CA GLY A 17 38.35 30.74 17.33
C GLY A 17 39.73 30.80 18.03
N VAL A 18 39.89 31.57 19.08
CA VAL A 18 41.06 31.49 19.93
C VAL A 18 40.80 30.42 21.01
N PRO A 19 41.59 29.33 21.07
CA PRO A 19 41.47 28.36 22.17
C PRO A 19 41.54 29.08 23.50
N GLY A 20 40.77 28.64 24.50
CA GLY A 20 40.73 29.24 25.84
C GLY A 20 42.12 29.56 26.36
N GLY A 21 42.37 30.83 26.57
CA GLY A 21 43.69 31.35 27.00
C GLY A 21 43.55 32.75 27.53
N THR A 22 44.64 33.22 28.11
CA THR A 22 44.74 34.61 28.55
C THR A 22 45.36 35.46 27.43
N THR A 23 44.60 36.40 26.90
CA THR A 23 45.12 37.42 26.01
C THR A 23 45.15 38.75 26.75
N TYR A 24 45.78 39.75 26.17
CA TYR A 24 45.96 41.06 26.83
C TYR A 24 45.48 42.14 25.89
N LEU A 25 44.72 43.07 26.45
CA LEU A 25 44.47 44.38 25.81
C LEU A 25 45.61 45.30 26.25
N VAL A 26 46.36 45.82 25.28
CA VAL A 26 47.42 46.81 25.55
C VAL A 26 46.84 48.16 25.21
N HIS A 27 46.75 49.01 26.23
CA HIS A 27 46.29 50.39 26.11
C HIS A 27 47.55 51.32 26.21
N GLU A 28 47.77 52.11 25.16
CA GLU A 28 48.84 53.09 25.14
C GLU A 28 48.44 54.35 25.93
N ILE A 29 49.27 54.72 26.84
CA ILE A 29 49.13 55.99 27.61
C ILE A 29 50.00 57.01 26.94
N CYS A 30 49.41 58.12 26.42
CA CYS A 30 50.11 59.16 25.74
C CYS A 30 50.15 60.47 26.59
N ASP A 31 51.15 61.28 26.40
CA ASP A 31 51.21 62.67 26.93
C ASP A 31 50.34 63.60 26.07
N ASN A 32 50.31 64.91 26.46
CA ASN A 32 49.51 65.91 25.74
C ASN A 32 50.02 66.20 24.31
N ASN A 33 51.09 65.55 23.87
CA ASN A 33 51.67 65.72 22.53
C ASN A 33 51.59 64.39 21.75
N ASP A 34 50.67 63.48 22.15
CA ASP A 34 50.45 62.19 21.55
C ASP A 34 51.73 61.24 21.62
N LYS A 35 52.63 61.52 22.50
CA LYS A 35 53.80 60.67 22.71
C LYS A 35 53.45 59.58 23.74
N VAL A 36 53.64 58.35 23.38
CA VAL A 36 53.42 57.19 24.28
C VAL A 36 54.39 57.30 25.47
N ILE A 37 53.86 57.40 26.68
CA ILE A 37 54.57 57.48 27.94
C ILE A 37 54.45 56.25 28.81
N GLY A 38 53.61 55.29 28.42
CA GLY A 38 53.40 54.02 29.11
C GLY A 38 52.37 53.15 28.42
N TYR A 39 52.21 51.96 28.95
CA TYR A 39 51.22 50.98 28.51
C TYR A 39 50.46 50.48 29.73
N GLU A 40 49.14 50.35 29.58
CA GLU A 40 48.30 49.60 30.51
C GLU A 40 48.01 48.23 29.90
N ILE A 41 48.30 47.18 30.61
CA ILE A 41 48.09 45.80 30.19
C ILE A 41 46.91 45.22 30.97
N ILE A 42 45.81 45.03 30.28
CA ILE A 42 44.58 44.48 30.85
C ILE A 42 44.49 42.99 30.46
N PRO A 43 44.63 42.04 31.39
CA PRO A 43 44.44 40.65 31.06
C PRO A 43 42.98 40.38 30.73
N LEU A 44 42.74 39.86 29.54
CA LEU A 44 41.46 39.40 29.13
C LEU A 44 41.41 37.86 29.20
N LYS A 45 40.55 37.34 30.02
CA LYS A 45 40.31 35.91 30.04
C LYS A 45 39.20 35.63 29.02
N VAL A 46 39.57 34.99 27.91
CA VAL A 46 38.56 34.38 27.03
C VAL A 46 38.05 33.14 27.75
N VAL A 47 36.84 33.20 28.21
CA VAL A 47 36.11 32.02 28.68
C VAL A 47 35.36 31.47 27.48
N GLU A 48 35.62 30.18 27.19
CA GLU A 48 34.74 29.48 26.26
C GLU A 48 33.31 29.53 26.84
N SER A 49 32.33 29.84 26.01
CA SER A 49 30.94 29.72 26.43
C SER A 49 30.71 28.24 26.78
N SER A 50 30.45 27.98 28.06
CA SER A 50 30.10 26.65 28.53
C SER A 50 28.62 26.35 28.32
N ALA A 51 27.92 27.20 27.59
CA ALA A 51 26.55 26.93 27.23
C ALA A 51 26.53 25.85 26.16
N ASP A 52 26.04 24.70 26.54
CA ASP A 52 25.71 23.64 25.60
C ASP A 52 24.43 24.06 24.88
N ASP A 53 24.49 24.13 23.57
CA ASP A 53 23.31 24.27 22.72
C ASP A 53 22.73 22.89 22.47
N GLN A 54 21.45 22.80 22.12
CA GLN A 54 20.81 21.51 21.91
C GLN A 54 20.04 21.49 20.58
N LEU A 55 20.04 20.32 19.97
CA LEU A 55 19.15 19.98 18.88
C LEU A 55 17.96 19.21 19.46
N SER A 56 16.80 19.84 19.43
CA SER A 56 15.53 19.27 19.89
C SER A 56 14.70 18.76 18.72
N TYR A 57 13.78 17.85 19.01
CA TYR A 57 12.92 17.23 18.00
C TYR A 57 11.46 17.50 18.32
N ASN A 58 10.77 18.19 17.39
CA ASN A 58 9.34 18.39 17.45
C ASN A 58 8.67 17.35 16.54
N LEU A 59 7.83 16.49 17.12
CA LEU A 59 7.16 15.42 16.37
C LEU A 59 6.02 15.91 15.46
N ASN A 60 5.77 17.22 15.43
CA ASN A 60 4.86 17.87 14.50
C ASN A 60 3.46 17.21 14.47
N GLY A 61 2.87 17.02 15.66
CA GLY A 61 1.54 16.43 15.87
C GLY A 61 1.53 14.94 16.20
N ALA A 62 2.60 14.19 15.97
CA ALA A 62 2.66 12.80 16.36
C ALA A 62 2.84 12.64 17.89
N PRO A 63 2.36 11.54 18.49
CA PRO A 63 2.53 11.26 19.91
C PRO A 63 3.97 10.89 20.25
N GLY A 64 4.35 11.09 21.53
CA GLY A 64 5.66 10.72 22.05
C GLY A 64 6.62 11.89 22.20
N SER A 65 7.90 11.59 22.38
CA SER A 65 8.99 12.55 22.47
C SER A 65 10.31 11.88 22.12
N ILE A 66 11.25 12.63 21.62
CA ILE A 66 12.62 12.20 21.37
C ILE A 66 13.54 13.08 22.19
N ASP A 67 14.51 12.47 22.85
CA ASP A 67 15.48 13.20 23.67
C ASP A 67 16.37 14.10 22.81
N PRO A 68 16.65 15.34 23.24
CA PRO A 68 17.51 16.24 22.51
C PRO A 68 18.97 15.78 22.55
N THR A 69 19.74 16.18 21.55
CA THR A 69 21.19 16.01 21.52
C THR A 69 21.86 17.35 21.84
N ALA A 70 22.76 17.38 22.85
CA ALA A 70 23.43 18.60 23.28
C ALA A 70 24.94 18.51 23.04
N ASP A 71 25.53 19.63 22.58
CA ASP A 71 26.98 19.84 22.49
C ASP A 71 27.22 21.36 22.44
N LYS A 72 28.48 21.77 22.25
CA LYS A 72 28.81 23.18 22.14
C LYS A 72 28.36 23.80 20.85
N THR A 73 28.07 25.09 20.89
CA THR A 73 27.80 25.90 19.69
C THR A 73 28.84 25.62 18.61
N GLY A 74 28.39 25.34 17.38
CA GLY A 74 29.25 25.05 16.23
C GLY A 74 29.74 23.59 16.15
N SER A 75 29.41 22.75 17.15
CA SER A 75 29.67 21.31 17.06
C SER A 75 28.74 20.67 16.03
N GLU A 76 29.28 19.63 15.39
CA GLU A 76 28.51 18.76 14.52
C GLU A 76 27.94 17.62 15.36
N VAL A 77 26.63 17.46 15.37
CA VAL A 77 25.91 16.40 16.05
C VAL A 77 25.21 15.50 15.03
N ILE A 78 24.89 14.28 15.45
CA ILE A 78 24.18 13.32 14.60
C ILE A 78 22.67 13.46 14.86
N VAL A 79 21.90 13.62 13.79
CA VAL A 79 20.43 13.58 13.84
C VAL A 79 19.99 12.21 14.35
N THR A 80 19.03 12.21 15.28
CA THR A 80 18.57 10.98 15.92
C THR A 80 18.30 9.83 14.95
N SER A 81 18.69 8.62 15.35
CA SER A 81 18.31 7.40 14.64
C SER A 81 16.91 6.88 15.03
N GLU A 82 16.30 7.49 16.03
CA GLU A 82 14.93 7.18 16.42
C GLU A 82 13.97 7.63 15.32
N VAL A 83 13.10 6.70 14.88
CA VAL A 83 12.05 6.98 13.91
C VAL A 83 10.73 7.08 14.69
N PRO A 84 10.12 8.26 14.76
CA PRO A 84 8.84 8.40 15.45
C PRO A 84 7.74 7.66 14.68
N ASP A 85 6.71 7.18 15.41
CA ASP A 85 5.56 6.50 14.83
C ASP A 85 4.30 7.35 14.99
N TRP A 86 3.55 7.47 13.91
CA TRP A 86 2.24 8.11 13.89
C TRP A 86 1.29 7.28 13.05
N GLU A 87 0.28 6.70 13.69
CA GLU A 87 -0.71 5.89 13.01
C GLU A 87 -1.34 6.65 11.82
N GLY A 88 -1.39 6.00 10.68
CA GLY A 88 -1.93 6.61 9.46
C GLY A 88 -0.98 7.55 8.71
N HIS A 89 0.27 7.69 9.17
CA HIS A 89 1.27 8.53 8.54
C HIS A 89 2.56 7.77 8.24
N GLU A 90 3.29 8.22 7.24
CA GLU A 90 4.64 7.80 6.88
C GLU A 90 5.60 8.91 7.29
N PHE A 91 6.61 8.57 8.10
CA PHE A 91 7.67 9.50 8.45
C PHE A 91 8.62 9.68 7.27
N LEU A 92 8.84 10.92 6.82
CA LEU A 92 9.70 11.25 5.71
C LEU A 92 11.10 11.70 6.14
N GLY A 93 11.26 12.15 7.39
CA GLY A 93 12.49 12.71 7.93
C GLY A 93 12.23 14.02 8.69
N TRP A 94 13.24 14.84 8.82
CA TRP A 94 13.25 16.05 9.63
C TRP A 94 13.47 17.29 8.78
N SER A 95 12.91 18.43 9.19
CA SER A 95 13.16 19.74 8.56
C SER A 95 13.33 20.81 9.61
N THR A 96 14.04 21.88 9.26
CA THR A 96 14.13 23.09 10.08
C THR A 96 12.85 23.94 10.04
N SER A 97 11.89 23.60 9.19
CA SER A 97 10.60 24.29 9.07
C SER A 97 9.44 23.35 9.38
N GLU A 98 8.54 23.78 10.27
CA GLU A 98 7.34 23.03 10.65
C GLU A 98 6.42 22.75 9.47
N ASP A 99 6.30 23.69 8.53
CA ASP A 99 5.40 23.61 7.36
C ASP A 99 6.08 23.05 6.11
N SER A 100 7.27 22.45 6.23
CA SER A 100 7.97 21.89 5.08
C SER A 100 7.22 20.67 4.51
N ALA A 101 7.16 20.60 3.17
CA ALA A 101 6.64 19.43 2.47
C ALA A 101 7.70 18.34 2.25
N PHE A 102 8.96 18.62 2.54
CA PHE A 102 10.11 17.75 2.29
C PHE A 102 11.01 17.70 3.51
N ALA A 103 11.64 16.56 3.74
CA ALA A 103 12.67 16.41 4.76
C ALA A 103 14.00 16.97 4.25
N ASP A 104 14.69 17.74 5.11
CA ASP A 104 16.06 18.23 4.87
C ASP A 104 17.10 17.26 5.44
N TYR A 105 16.72 16.49 6.48
CA TYR A 105 17.58 15.56 7.21
C TYR A 105 16.88 14.21 7.39
N THR A 106 17.71 13.17 7.38
CA THR A 106 17.32 11.80 7.73
C THR A 106 18.07 11.31 8.95
N ALA A 107 17.67 10.16 9.48
CA ALA A 107 18.36 9.54 10.61
C ALA A 107 19.85 9.33 10.31
N GLY A 108 20.73 9.80 11.20
CA GLY A 108 22.17 9.68 11.07
C GLY A 108 22.85 10.78 10.25
N ASP A 109 22.11 11.74 9.71
CA ASP A 109 22.70 12.92 9.07
C ASP A 109 23.40 13.81 10.09
N HIS A 110 24.32 14.64 9.60
CA HIS A 110 25.05 15.59 10.41
C HIS A 110 24.32 16.92 10.47
N TYR A 111 24.24 17.50 11.67
CA TYR A 111 23.67 18.81 11.92
C TYR A 111 24.66 19.66 12.71
N THR A 112 24.91 20.90 12.29
CA THR A 112 25.78 21.85 13.01
C THR A 112 24.95 22.71 13.95
N LEU A 113 25.18 22.61 15.25
CA LEU A 113 24.49 23.41 16.27
C LEU A 113 24.75 24.90 16.06
N THR A 114 23.68 25.69 16.10
CA THR A 114 23.75 27.16 16.06
C THR A 114 23.70 27.73 17.49
N ALA A 115 23.93 29.04 17.64
CA ALA A 115 23.81 29.69 18.94
C ALA A 115 22.32 29.79 19.34
N GLY A 116 21.93 29.08 20.37
CA GLY A 116 20.55 28.91 20.84
C GLY A 116 20.04 27.50 20.57
N ASP A 117 18.83 27.24 21.01
CA ASP A 117 18.21 25.93 20.82
C ASP A 117 17.73 25.74 19.36
N ASP A 118 18.25 24.71 18.71
CA ASP A 118 17.83 24.30 17.38
C ASP A 118 16.67 23.29 17.48
N ILE A 119 15.74 23.36 16.54
CA ILE A 119 14.59 22.46 16.49
C ILE A 119 14.48 21.86 15.10
N LEU A 120 14.36 20.53 15.04
CA LEU A 120 13.96 19.81 13.85
C LEU A 120 12.52 19.32 14.01
N PHE A 121 11.71 19.57 12.98
CA PHE A 121 10.31 19.18 12.90
C PHE A 121 10.18 17.92 12.07
N ALA A 122 9.43 16.94 12.58
CA ALA A 122 9.11 15.73 11.84
C ALA A 122 8.22 16.06 10.63
N ILE A 123 8.57 15.52 9.48
CA ILE A 123 7.81 15.67 8.24
C ILE A 123 7.05 14.39 7.97
N TRP A 124 5.74 14.53 7.77
CA TRP A 124 4.81 13.43 7.65
C TRP A 124 4.06 13.43 6.33
N LYS A 125 3.80 12.25 5.82
CA LYS A 125 2.91 12.02 4.69
C LYS A 125 1.74 11.14 5.13
N ALA A 126 0.52 11.63 4.99
CA ALA A 126 -0.66 10.82 5.27
C ALA A 126 -0.73 9.61 4.34
N LYS A 127 -0.94 8.42 4.92
CA LYS A 127 -1.23 7.19 4.17
C LYS A 127 -2.67 7.23 3.70
N THR A 128 -2.92 6.71 2.51
CA THR A 128 -4.27 6.64 1.94
C THR A 128 -4.85 5.24 2.08
N PRO A 129 -6.17 5.09 2.37
CA PRO A 129 -6.82 3.80 2.34
C PRO A 129 -6.89 3.30 0.90
N GLN A 130 -6.53 2.02 0.67
CA GLN A 130 -6.55 1.37 -0.64
C GLN A 130 -6.92 -0.09 -0.49
N TYR A 131 -7.58 -0.65 -1.49
CA TYR A 131 -7.82 -2.09 -1.56
C TYR A 131 -7.71 -2.59 -3.00
N THR A 132 -7.43 -3.88 -3.13
CA THR A 132 -7.48 -4.63 -4.39
C THR A 132 -8.55 -5.69 -4.33
N ILE A 133 -9.10 -6.05 -5.48
CA ILE A 133 -10.04 -7.16 -5.62
C ILE A 133 -9.53 -8.09 -6.71
N GLU A 134 -9.47 -9.36 -6.38
CA GLU A 134 -9.15 -10.44 -7.31
C GLU A 134 -10.30 -11.44 -7.35
N LYS A 135 -10.48 -12.09 -8.51
CA LYS A 135 -11.46 -13.14 -8.73
C LYS A 135 -10.81 -14.35 -9.36
N SER A 136 -11.09 -15.53 -8.83
CA SER A 136 -10.52 -16.77 -9.31
C SER A 136 -11.51 -17.94 -9.23
N VAL A 137 -11.19 -19.00 -9.94
CA VAL A 137 -11.82 -20.33 -9.81
C VAL A 137 -10.94 -21.22 -8.95
N ALA A 138 -11.53 -21.92 -8.01
CA ALA A 138 -10.81 -22.72 -7.00
C ALA A 138 -10.74 -24.23 -7.33
N ASN A 139 -11.40 -24.69 -8.38
CA ASN A 139 -11.41 -26.08 -8.83
C ASN A 139 -11.35 -26.16 -10.36
N GLU A 140 -11.14 -27.36 -10.87
CA GLU A 140 -11.15 -27.69 -12.30
C GLU A 140 -12.37 -28.55 -12.61
N GLY A 141 -12.85 -28.50 -13.86
CA GLY A 141 -13.87 -29.39 -14.39
C GLY A 141 -13.29 -30.77 -14.75
N SER A 142 -14.16 -31.75 -15.05
CA SER A 142 -13.77 -33.08 -15.43
C SER A 142 -13.55 -33.26 -16.94
N GLY A 143 -13.72 -32.20 -17.72
CA GLY A 143 -13.51 -32.25 -19.15
C GLY A 143 -12.03 -32.15 -19.57
N GLU A 144 -11.78 -32.22 -20.87
CA GLU A 144 -10.43 -32.13 -21.41
C GLU A 144 -9.85 -30.70 -21.12
N GLY A 145 -8.62 -30.65 -20.63
CA GLY A 145 -7.99 -29.36 -20.25
C GLY A 145 -8.58 -28.70 -19.01
N GLY A 146 -9.43 -29.40 -18.21
CA GLY A 146 -10.04 -28.86 -17.01
C GLY A 146 -11.36 -28.12 -17.26
N THR A 147 -11.93 -28.27 -18.45
CA THR A 147 -13.24 -27.66 -18.81
C THR A 147 -14.36 -28.26 -17.96
N PHE A 148 -15.40 -27.46 -17.70
CA PHE A 148 -16.55 -27.89 -16.91
C PHE A 148 -17.67 -28.44 -17.79
N LYS A 149 -18.36 -29.46 -17.29
CA LYS A 149 -19.54 -30.06 -17.94
C LYS A 149 -20.84 -29.59 -17.31
N THR A 150 -21.91 -29.65 -18.06
CA THR A 150 -23.27 -29.45 -17.52
C THR A 150 -23.50 -30.27 -16.24
N GLY A 151 -23.97 -29.62 -15.20
CA GLY A 151 -24.23 -30.19 -13.89
C GLY A 151 -23.02 -30.18 -12.92
N GLU A 152 -21.84 -29.85 -13.39
CA GLU A 152 -20.68 -29.68 -12.50
C GLU A 152 -20.75 -28.35 -11.77
N THR A 153 -20.01 -28.29 -10.67
CA THR A 153 -19.97 -27.10 -9.81
C THR A 153 -18.65 -26.36 -9.99
N ILE A 154 -18.73 -25.09 -10.31
CA ILE A 154 -17.60 -24.16 -10.31
C ILE A 154 -17.54 -23.47 -8.94
N ASN A 155 -16.41 -23.54 -8.28
CA ASN A 155 -16.17 -22.83 -7.01
C ASN A 155 -15.41 -21.54 -7.27
N TYR A 156 -16.03 -20.40 -7.03
CA TYR A 156 -15.44 -19.09 -7.18
C TYR A 156 -14.91 -18.54 -5.87
N LYS A 157 -13.86 -17.74 -5.97
CA LYS A 157 -13.31 -16.93 -4.87
C LYS A 157 -13.18 -15.49 -5.31
N ILE A 158 -13.61 -14.58 -4.45
CA ILE A 158 -13.32 -13.16 -4.52
C ILE A 158 -12.42 -12.83 -3.34
N THR A 159 -11.25 -12.26 -3.60
CA THR A 159 -10.30 -11.87 -2.57
C THR A 159 -10.20 -10.36 -2.54
N VAL A 160 -10.51 -9.75 -1.39
CA VAL A 160 -10.41 -8.31 -1.15
C VAL A 160 -9.27 -8.09 -0.16
N THR A 161 -8.25 -7.34 -0.56
CA THR A 161 -7.07 -7.07 0.28
C THR A 161 -6.90 -5.58 0.49
N ASN A 162 -6.77 -5.14 1.75
CA ASN A 162 -6.34 -3.80 2.05
C ASN A 162 -4.83 -3.66 1.76
N THR A 163 -4.50 -2.91 0.71
CA THR A 163 -3.13 -2.60 0.28
C THR A 163 -2.69 -1.20 0.72
N GLY A 164 -3.57 -0.47 1.40
CA GLY A 164 -3.29 0.85 1.95
C GLY A 164 -2.54 0.77 3.28
N GLY A 165 -2.06 1.93 3.73
CA GLY A 165 -1.38 2.05 5.02
C GLY A 165 -2.29 2.39 6.20
N VAL A 166 -3.60 2.45 5.97
CA VAL A 166 -4.65 2.69 6.99
C VAL A 166 -5.84 1.78 6.74
N ALA A 167 -6.67 1.58 7.76
CA ALA A 167 -7.92 0.83 7.62
C ALA A 167 -8.83 1.47 6.57
N TYR A 168 -9.48 0.64 5.75
CA TYR A 168 -10.51 1.07 4.80
C TYR A 168 -11.87 0.98 5.50
N LEU A 169 -12.41 2.12 5.92
CA LEU A 169 -13.62 2.17 6.73
C LEU A 169 -14.91 2.37 5.92
N ASP A 170 -14.81 2.85 4.69
CA ASP A 170 -15.96 3.00 3.82
C ASP A 170 -16.53 1.64 3.40
N PRO A 171 -17.86 1.50 3.23
CA PRO A 171 -18.44 0.24 2.81
C PRO A 171 -18.01 -0.14 1.39
N ILE A 172 -17.59 -1.40 1.21
CA ILE A 172 -17.33 -2.01 -0.09
C ILE A 172 -18.50 -2.93 -0.42
N ILE A 173 -19.39 -2.48 -1.30
CA ILE A 173 -20.56 -3.24 -1.75
C ILE A 173 -20.12 -4.13 -2.91
N LEU A 174 -20.03 -5.43 -2.67
CA LEU A 174 -19.64 -6.41 -3.69
C LEU A 174 -20.87 -6.86 -4.49
N GLY A 175 -20.70 -6.97 -5.79
CA GLY A 175 -21.67 -7.57 -6.69
C GLY A 175 -21.02 -8.66 -7.54
N ASP A 176 -21.76 -9.67 -7.90
CA ASP A 176 -21.33 -10.76 -8.77
C ASP A 176 -22.31 -10.95 -9.91
N SER A 177 -21.81 -11.30 -11.11
CA SER A 177 -22.68 -11.42 -12.30
C SER A 177 -23.51 -12.71 -12.35
N LEU A 178 -23.19 -13.72 -11.53
CA LEU A 178 -23.86 -15.02 -11.52
C LEU A 178 -24.72 -15.27 -10.30
N VAL A 179 -24.31 -14.79 -9.12
CA VAL A 179 -24.93 -15.08 -7.84
C VAL A 179 -25.17 -13.81 -7.01
N ASP A 180 -26.15 -13.90 -6.10
CA ASP A 180 -26.31 -12.89 -5.06
C ASP A 180 -25.36 -13.20 -3.89
N LEU A 181 -24.35 -12.36 -3.68
CA LEU A 181 -23.37 -12.51 -2.61
C LEU A 181 -23.95 -12.29 -1.20
N GLY A 182 -25.14 -11.72 -1.09
CA GLY A 182 -25.92 -11.64 0.15
C GLY A 182 -26.77 -12.87 0.45
N GLY A 183 -26.81 -13.83 -0.50
CA GLY A 183 -27.66 -15.03 -0.45
C GLY A 183 -27.02 -16.21 0.32
N PRO A 184 -27.75 -17.31 0.42
CA PRO A 184 -27.28 -18.53 1.05
C PRO A 184 -26.17 -19.19 0.21
N GLY A 185 -25.26 -19.91 0.89
CA GLY A 185 -24.16 -20.64 0.23
C GLY A 185 -22.91 -19.80 -0.03
N VAL A 186 -22.90 -18.53 0.41
CA VAL A 186 -21.72 -17.68 0.44
C VAL A 186 -21.01 -17.88 1.78
N THR A 187 -19.70 -18.11 1.74
CA THR A 187 -18.84 -18.20 2.93
C THR A 187 -17.80 -17.11 2.88
N VAL A 188 -17.44 -16.60 4.05
CA VAL A 188 -16.47 -15.50 4.17
C VAL A 188 -15.43 -15.85 5.21
N GLU A 189 -14.18 -15.68 4.85
CA GLU A 189 -13.03 -15.90 5.71
C GLU A 189 -12.11 -14.68 5.68
N SER A 190 -11.53 -14.34 6.83
CA SER A 190 -10.49 -13.32 6.93
C SER A 190 -9.21 -13.92 7.50
N ASN A 191 -8.06 -13.40 7.07
CA ASN A 191 -6.76 -13.78 7.61
C ASN A 191 -6.50 -13.18 9.01
N LEU A 192 -7.35 -12.25 9.46
CA LEU A 192 -7.25 -11.61 10.77
C LEU A 192 -8.44 -11.95 11.66
N SER A 193 -8.19 -12.15 12.96
CA SER A 193 -9.26 -12.31 13.95
C SER A 193 -9.82 -10.95 14.34
N GLY A 194 -11.14 -10.80 14.38
CA GLY A 194 -11.83 -9.54 14.67
C GLY A 194 -11.94 -8.60 13.48
N ALA A 195 -11.92 -9.17 12.35
CA ALA A 195 -11.84 -8.67 11.00
C ALA A 195 -13.12 -7.97 10.52
N ALA A 196 -13.03 -7.44 9.32
CA ALA A 196 -14.09 -6.77 8.59
C ALA A 196 -15.44 -7.51 8.68
N ASP A 197 -16.50 -6.79 8.99
CA ASP A 197 -17.85 -7.32 8.98
C ASP A 197 -18.33 -7.48 7.53
N PHE A 198 -18.89 -8.66 7.22
CA PHE A 198 -19.50 -8.94 5.92
C PHE A 198 -20.97 -9.33 6.10
N SER A 199 -21.84 -8.48 5.62
CA SER A 199 -23.28 -8.72 5.63
C SER A 199 -23.94 -8.14 4.38
N ASN A 200 -24.94 -8.85 3.82
CA ASN A 200 -25.67 -8.40 2.63
C ASN A 200 -24.74 -7.94 1.48
N ALA A 201 -23.74 -8.75 1.16
CA ALA A 201 -22.71 -8.45 0.16
C ALA A 201 -21.88 -7.17 0.44
N THR A 202 -21.93 -6.64 1.64
CA THR A 202 -21.21 -5.45 2.06
C THR A 202 -20.10 -5.81 3.04
N LEU A 203 -18.88 -5.38 2.73
CA LEU A 203 -17.70 -5.51 3.56
C LEU A 203 -17.39 -4.16 4.21
N GLN A 204 -17.22 -4.14 5.54
CA GLN A 204 -16.89 -2.92 6.29
C GLN A 204 -15.71 -3.15 7.24
N GLY A 205 -14.90 -2.10 7.40
CA GLY A 205 -13.83 -2.08 8.40
C GLY A 205 -12.61 -2.92 8.04
N LEU A 206 -12.25 -3.00 6.76
CA LEU A 206 -11.08 -3.76 6.28
C LEU A 206 -9.78 -3.19 6.86
N LEU A 207 -9.16 -3.93 7.76
CA LEU A 207 -7.95 -3.52 8.49
C LEU A 207 -6.71 -3.52 7.58
N VAL A 208 -5.64 -2.83 8.00
CA VAL A 208 -4.37 -2.82 7.25
C VAL A 208 -3.83 -4.23 7.08
N GLY A 209 -3.52 -4.63 5.84
CA GLY A 209 -3.02 -5.97 5.51
C GLY A 209 -4.07 -7.08 5.64
N GLU A 210 -5.33 -6.73 5.94
CA GLU A 210 -6.40 -7.72 5.97
C GLU A 210 -6.74 -8.18 4.57
N THR A 211 -6.95 -9.50 4.46
CA THR A 211 -7.45 -10.17 3.26
C THR A 211 -8.72 -10.91 3.61
N VAL A 212 -9.83 -10.53 2.98
CA VAL A 212 -11.13 -11.20 3.10
C VAL A 212 -11.38 -11.99 1.83
N THR A 213 -11.69 -13.27 2.00
CA THR A 213 -12.05 -14.20 0.92
C THR A 213 -13.53 -14.53 0.99
N VAL A 214 -14.28 -14.20 -0.06
CA VAL A 214 -15.68 -14.56 -0.25
C VAL A 214 -15.74 -15.73 -1.23
N SER A 215 -16.26 -16.88 -0.78
CA SER A 215 -16.33 -18.10 -1.57
C SER A 215 -17.79 -18.51 -1.79
N TYR A 216 -18.10 -18.96 -2.98
CA TYR A 216 -19.43 -19.43 -3.39
C TYR A 216 -19.33 -20.38 -4.57
N SER A 217 -20.44 -21.03 -4.91
CA SER A 217 -20.49 -22.03 -5.97
C SER A 217 -21.56 -21.70 -7.01
N TYR A 218 -21.30 -22.10 -8.26
CA TYR A 218 -22.24 -22.04 -9.36
C TYR A 218 -22.31 -23.41 -10.04
N THR A 219 -23.53 -23.93 -10.28
CA THR A 219 -23.74 -25.17 -11.03
C THR A 219 -23.96 -24.85 -12.51
N VAL A 220 -23.13 -25.43 -13.37
CA VAL A 220 -23.20 -25.27 -14.82
C VAL A 220 -24.52 -25.80 -15.36
N LYS A 221 -25.23 -24.96 -16.08
CA LYS A 221 -26.52 -25.29 -16.71
C LYS A 221 -26.32 -25.79 -18.14
N ALA A 222 -27.27 -26.54 -18.65
CA ALA A 222 -27.21 -27.05 -20.02
C ALA A 222 -27.25 -25.94 -21.10
N THR A 223 -27.59 -24.72 -20.72
CA THR A 223 -27.62 -23.54 -21.61
C THR A 223 -26.37 -22.69 -21.53
N ASP A 224 -25.47 -23.02 -20.62
CA ASP A 224 -24.26 -22.23 -20.44
C ASP A 224 -23.23 -22.62 -21.52
N ASN A 225 -22.62 -21.63 -22.08
CA ASN A 225 -21.37 -21.71 -22.84
C ASN A 225 -20.24 -21.29 -21.90
N ASP A 226 -19.08 -20.86 -22.42
CA ASP A 226 -18.03 -20.29 -21.62
C ASP A 226 -18.60 -19.18 -20.71
N ILE A 227 -18.30 -19.30 -19.42
CA ILE A 227 -18.87 -18.45 -18.38
C ILE A 227 -17.87 -17.37 -18.00
N THR A 228 -18.12 -16.13 -18.41
CA THR A 228 -17.39 -14.98 -17.89
C THR A 228 -18.10 -14.43 -16.67
N ASN A 229 -17.47 -14.59 -15.51
CA ASN A 229 -18.00 -14.14 -14.23
C ASN A 229 -17.23 -12.92 -13.72
N ALA A 230 -17.92 -11.80 -13.52
CA ALA A 230 -17.35 -10.54 -13.09
C ALA A 230 -17.76 -10.20 -11.66
N VAL A 231 -16.82 -9.59 -10.91
CA VAL A 231 -17.07 -8.97 -9.61
C VAL A 231 -17.05 -7.45 -9.75
N THR A 232 -18.01 -6.80 -9.09
CA THR A 232 -18.07 -5.35 -8.96
C THR A 232 -17.85 -4.93 -7.51
N ALA A 233 -17.33 -3.72 -7.31
CA ALA A 233 -17.33 -3.06 -6.01
C ALA A 233 -17.94 -1.66 -6.19
N ASN A 234 -18.93 -1.34 -5.39
CA ASN A 234 -19.68 -0.08 -5.45
C ASN A 234 -20.23 0.21 -6.87
N GLY A 235 -20.64 -0.86 -7.59
CA GLY A 235 -21.17 -0.78 -8.95
C GLY A 235 -20.14 -0.75 -10.07
N GLU A 236 -18.85 -0.65 -9.77
CA GLU A 236 -17.78 -0.68 -10.78
C GLU A 236 -17.18 -2.08 -10.91
N LYS A 237 -16.97 -2.56 -12.15
CA LYS A 237 -16.27 -3.83 -12.40
C LYS A 237 -14.83 -3.74 -11.95
N LYS A 238 -14.38 -4.70 -11.11
CA LYS A 238 -13.02 -4.74 -10.55
C LYS A 238 -12.19 -5.90 -11.09
N ALA A 239 -12.82 -7.07 -11.27
CA ALA A 239 -12.15 -8.25 -11.82
C ALA A 239 -13.16 -9.17 -12.53
N GLU A 240 -12.66 -10.06 -13.36
CA GLU A 240 -13.44 -11.13 -13.98
C GLU A 240 -12.59 -12.37 -14.22
N VAL A 241 -13.24 -13.53 -14.33
CA VAL A 241 -12.63 -14.79 -14.73
C VAL A 241 -13.54 -15.47 -15.73
N THR A 242 -12.96 -16.03 -16.79
CA THR A 242 -13.67 -16.86 -17.76
C THR A 242 -13.39 -18.33 -17.48
N THR A 243 -14.43 -19.12 -17.42
CA THR A 243 -14.39 -20.58 -17.17
C THR A 243 -14.91 -21.26 -18.42
N GLU A 244 -14.12 -22.16 -19.00
CA GLU A 244 -14.49 -22.92 -20.18
C GLU A 244 -15.48 -24.02 -19.82
N VAL A 245 -16.56 -24.13 -20.62
CA VAL A 245 -17.62 -25.12 -20.49
C VAL A 245 -17.66 -25.98 -21.75
N GLU A 246 -17.66 -27.32 -21.58
CA GLU A 246 -17.82 -28.20 -22.73
C GLU A 246 -19.18 -27.97 -23.41
N ASP A 247 -19.15 -27.85 -24.72
CA ASP A 247 -20.36 -27.75 -25.52
C ASP A 247 -21.28 -28.95 -25.26
N ALA A 248 -22.56 -28.70 -25.06
CA ALA A 248 -23.53 -29.79 -24.95
C ALA A 248 -23.48 -30.64 -26.22
N PRO A 249 -23.42 -31.98 -26.10
CA PRO A 249 -23.36 -32.86 -27.28
C PRO A 249 -24.55 -32.62 -28.19
N ALA A 250 -24.27 -32.18 -29.41
CA ALA A 250 -25.30 -31.99 -30.41
C ALA A 250 -25.78 -33.35 -30.96
N LEU A 251 -27.02 -33.70 -30.64
CA LEU A 251 -27.67 -34.87 -31.21
C LEU A 251 -28.28 -34.50 -32.58
N THR A 252 -27.67 -35.01 -33.64
CA THR A 252 -28.28 -34.93 -34.97
C THR A 252 -28.97 -36.22 -35.29
N ALA A 253 -30.30 -36.21 -35.29
CA ALA A 253 -31.09 -37.35 -35.74
C ALA A 253 -31.33 -37.24 -37.24
N VAL A 254 -30.69 -38.11 -38.02
CA VAL A 254 -30.94 -38.21 -39.44
C VAL A 254 -31.87 -39.36 -39.71
N LYS A 255 -33.07 -39.08 -40.15
CA LYS A 255 -34.01 -40.12 -40.63
C LYS A 255 -33.58 -40.52 -42.05
N LYS A 256 -33.00 -41.69 -42.20
CA LYS A 256 -32.65 -42.26 -43.50
C LYS A 256 -33.65 -43.36 -43.88
N LEU A 257 -34.25 -43.22 -45.03
CA LEU A 257 -35.05 -44.30 -45.59
C LEU A 257 -34.08 -45.40 -46.02
N VAL A 258 -34.16 -46.56 -45.35
CA VAL A 258 -33.24 -47.71 -45.59
C VAL A 258 -33.77 -48.71 -46.61
N ASN A 259 -35.02 -48.48 -47.11
CA ASN A 259 -35.63 -49.34 -48.08
C ASN A 259 -36.11 -48.53 -49.28
N GLU A 260 -35.44 -48.68 -50.39
CA GLU A 260 -35.96 -48.25 -51.68
C GLU A 260 -37.01 -49.28 -52.10
N GLY A 261 -38.25 -48.90 -52.02
CA GLY A 261 -39.32 -49.74 -52.48
C GLY A 261 -39.09 -50.14 -53.93
N THR A 262 -38.82 -51.40 -54.18
CA THR A 262 -39.06 -51.94 -55.50
C THR A 262 -40.54 -51.84 -55.74
N GLY A 263 -40.94 -51.02 -56.68
CA GLY A 263 -42.35 -50.68 -56.93
C GLY A 263 -43.25 -51.87 -57.34
N ASP A 264 -43.53 -52.71 -56.37
CA ASP A 264 -44.61 -53.70 -56.46
C ASP A 264 -45.46 -53.60 -55.18
N SER A 265 -46.77 -53.57 -55.42
CA SER A 265 -47.84 -53.29 -54.47
C SER A 265 -47.95 -54.34 -53.33
N GLY A 266 -47.02 -54.31 -52.41
CA GLY A 266 -47.12 -55.14 -51.22
C GLY A 266 -46.69 -54.35 -49.97
N MET A 267 -47.63 -54.18 -49.04
CA MET A 267 -47.33 -53.59 -47.76
C MET A 267 -46.20 -54.42 -47.06
N SER A 268 -45.00 -53.86 -47.01
CA SER A 268 -43.92 -54.39 -46.22
C SER A 268 -44.05 -53.88 -44.77
N SER A 269 -44.36 -54.79 -43.86
CA SER A 269 -44.39 -54.55 -42.42
C SER A 269 -42.98 -54.57 -41.79
N ASN A 270 -42.04 -53.84 -42.40
CA ASN A 270 -40.70 -53.80 -41.83
C ASN A 270 -40.52 -52.56 -40.91
N PRO A 271 -40.23 -52.73 -39.65
CA PRO A 271 -40.11 -51.61 -38.72
C PRO A 271 -38.93 -50.71 -39.08
N LEU A 272 -39.16 -49.44 -39.04
CA LEU A 272 -38.16 -48.39 -39.24
C LEU A 272 -37.05 -48.58 -38.18
N ARG A 273 -35.82 -48.71 -38.65
CA ARG A 273 -34.64 -48.68 -37.76
C ARG A 273 -34.13 -47.25 -37.65
N TYR A 274 -33.90 -46.81 -36.44
CA TYR A 274 -33.23 -45.55 -36.15
C TYR A 274 -31.74 -45.80 -35.90
N GLN A 275 -30.89 -45.07 -36.54
CA GLN A 275 -29.49 -45.06 -36.22
C GLN A 275 -29.17 -43.71 -35.60
N GLN A 276 -28.78 -43.74 -34.36
CA GLN A 276 -28.34 -42.55 -33.63
C GLN A 276 -26.82 -42.48 -33.77
N SER A 277 -26.30 -41.40 -34.32
CA SER A 277 -24.85 -41.14 -34.29
C SER A 277 -24.67 -39.93 -33.39
N ALA A 278 -23.87 -40.11 -32.34
CA ALA A 278 -23.38 -38.99 -31.55
C ALA A 278 -22.00 -38.61 -32.13
N GLU A 279 -21.90 -37.41 -32.66
CA GLU A 279 -20.59 -36.84 -32.98
C GLU A 279 -20.05 -36.10 -31.74
N SER A 280 -19.43 -36.87 -30.88
CA SER A 280 -18.34 -36.41 -30.02
C SER A 280 -17.46 -37.62 -29.74
N GLY A 281 -16.18 -37.48 -29.95
CA GLY A 281 -15.17 -38.51 -29.92
C GLY A 281 -15.40 -39.61 -28.89
N THR A 282 -15.38 -40.87 -29.42
CA THR A 282 -15.28 -42.11 -28.67
C THR A 282 -16.49 -42.55 -27.82
N ALA A 283 -17.52 -43.10 -28.47
CA ALA A 283 -18.18 -44.37 -28.17
C ALA A 283 -19.49 -44.54 -28.94
N SER A 284 -19.53 -45.37 -29.98
CA SER A 284 -20.80 -45.78 -30.63
C SER A 284 -21.51 -46.77 -29.71
N GLN A 285 -22.55 -46.33 -29.04
CA GLN A 285 -23.49 -47.23 -28.40
C GLN A 285 -24.63 -47.53 -29.37
N ARG A 286 -24.73 -48.80 -29.80
CA ARG A 286 -25.87 -49.32 -30.59
C ARG A 286 -26.97 -49.75 -29.60
N ALA A 287 -28.00 -48.99 -29.47
CA ALA A 287 -29.20 -49.45 -28.76
C ALA A 287 -30.18 -50.10 -29.75
N TRP A 288 -30.55 -51.35 -29.49
CA TRP A 288 -31.62 -52.05 -30.18
C TRP A 288 -32.92 -51.95 -29.38
N TYR A 289 -33.97 -51.43 -29.98
CA TYR A 289 -35.32 -51.53 -29.45
C TYR A 289 -36.09 -52.49 -30.34
N PRO A 290 -36.63 -53.63 -29.84
CA PRO A 290 -37.58 -54.42 -30.56
C PRO A 290 -38.96 -53.77 -30.50
N GLY A 291 -39.67 -53.65 -31.65
CA GLY A 291 -41.04 -53.17 -31.76
C GLY A 291 -42.06 -54.25 -31.32
#